data_4742f443dd4490a2480decaa92ef502c
#
_entry.id   4742f443dd4490a2480decaa92ef502c
#
_cell.length_a   1.000
_cell.length_b   1.000
_cell.length_c   1.000
_cell.angle_alpha   90.00
_cell.angle_beta   90.00
_cell.angle_gamma   90.00
#
_symmetry.space_group_name_H-M   'P 1'
#
loop_
_entity.id
_entity.type
_entity.pdbx_description
1 polymer ?
#
loop_
_entity_poly.entity_id
_entity_poly.type
_entity_poly.pdbx_seq_one_letter_code
_entity_poly.pdbx_strand_id
1 'polypeptide(L)'
;QIVGFLDPQEILWFVKHFIWYLCPAWPFAFWAIWMWRKNLTITHIALPLSFCCAWLIGFILSSDVAAETLLSVTIAPLCVLASFGLMACNRSTKSMLELFSVAIFTLALTGVWAYFIAWTLGFPPKMHWSILRLTADESVSHAHWTAILLALVLLVFWLYLCVRRLMRRPIRFWTGPWLSASGITVLWISAVCLFG
;
A
#
# COMPACT_ATOMS: atom_id res chain seq x y z
N GLN A 1 -8.18 -20.87 -28.34
CA GLN A 1 -9.01 -20.17 -27.31
C GLN A 1 -8.25 -18.95 -26.79
N ILE A 2 -8.09 -17.92 -27.62
CA ILE A 2 -7.51 -16.62 -27.28
C ILE A 2 -8.63 -15.65 -26.79
N VAL A 3 -9.81 -16.16 -26.56
CA VAL A 3 -11.06 -15.38 -26.41
C VAL A 3 -11.33 -14.94 -24.96
N GLY A 4 -10.66 -15.50 -23.95
CA GLY A 4 -10.94 -15.16 -22.54
C GLY A 4 -10.49 -13.76 -22.13
N PHE A 5 -9.40 -13.24 -22.70
CA PHE A 5 -8.79 -11.96 -22.27
C PHE A 5 -9.41 -10.71 -22.90
N LEU A 6 -10.31 -10.88 -23.86
CA LEU A 6 -11.06 -9.78 -24.49
C LEU A 6 -12.44 -9.56 -23.87
N ASP A 7 -12.77 -10.24 -22.76
CA ASP A 7 -14.00 -9.96 -22.05
C ASP A 7 -13.88 -8.56 -21.41
N PRO A 8 -14.75 -7.61 -21.77
CA PRO A 8 -14.76 -6.26 -21.21
C PRO A 8 -14.84 -6.24 -19.67
N GLN A 9 -15.44 -7.25 -19.07
CA GLN A 9 -15.55 -7.37 -17.61
C GLN A 9 -14.20 -7.70 -16.95
N GLU A 10 -13.41 -8.58 -17.54
CA GLU A 10 -12.06 -8.90 -17.03
C GLU A 10 -11.08 -7.74 -17.18
N ILE A 11 -11.16 -7.03 -18.30
CA ILE A 11 -10.36 -5.81 -18.51
C ILE A 11 -10.73 -4.75 -17.48
N LEU A 12 -12.01 -4.52 -17.24
CA LEU A 12 -12.48 -3.55 -16.26
C LEU A 12 -12.04 -3.94 -14.84
N TRP A 13 -12.15 -5.23 -14.51
CA TRP A 13 -11.67 -5.78 -13.24
C TRP A 13 -10.16 -5.53 -13.08
N PHE A 14 -9.37 -5.87 -14.10
CA PHE A 14 -7.91 -5.68 -14.09
C PHE A 14 -7.55 -4.19 -13.91
N VAL A 15 -8.14 -3.29 -14.69
CA VAL A 15 -7.86 -1.85 -14.60
C VAL A 15 -8.22 -1.30 -13.23
N LYS A 16 -9.36 -1.69 -12.68
CA LYS A 16 -9.79 -1.28 -11.34
C LYS A 16 -8.82 -1.73 -10.26
N HIS A 17 -8.39 -2.99 -10.30
CA HIS A 17 -7.46 -3.54 -9.33
C HIS A 17 -6.04 -3.02 -9.54
N PHE A 18 -5.60 -2.80 -10.77
CA PHE A 18 -4.33 -2.18 -11.09
C PHE A 18 -4.22 -0.77 -10.48
N ILE A 19 -5.23 0.07 -10.67
CA ILE A 19 -5.25 1.42 -10.15
C ILE A 19 -5.19 1.42 -8.62
N TRP A 20 -5.96 0.55 -7.98
CA TRP A 20 -6.07 0.50 -6.53
C TRP A 20 -4.86 -0.18 -5.86
N TYR A 21 -4.45 -1.33 -6.38
CA TYR A 21 -3.41 -2.17 -5.79
C TYR A 21 -2.01 -1.58 -5.96
N LEU A 22 -1.76 -0.93 -7.09
CA LEU A 22 -0.46 -0.32 -7.40
C LEU A 22 -0.39 1.17 -7.04
N CYS A 23 -1.40 1.73 -6.41
CA CYS A 23 -1.35 3.08 -5.86
C CYS A 23 -0.43 3.11 -4.63
N PRO A 24 0.48 4.11 -4.50
CA PRO A 24 0.72 5.26 -5.37
C PRO A 24 1.86 5.05 -6.41
N ALA A 25 2.35 3.83 -6.62
CA ALA A 25 3.52 3.58 -7.46
C ALA A 25 3.27 3.93 -8.95
N TRP A 26 2.10 3.56 -9.50
CA TRP A 26 1.83 3.76 -10.93
C TRP A 26 1.86 5.22 -11.40
N PRO A 27 1.33 6.24 -10.67
CA PRO A 27 1.43 7.63 -11.13
C PRO A 27 2.88 8.11 -11.22
N PHE A 28 3.72 7.72 -10.26
CA PHE A 28 5.14 8.08 -10.27
C PHE A 28 5.92 7.34 -11.34
N ALA A 29 5.57 6.09 -11.64
CA ALA A 29 6.15 5.33 -12.75
C ALA A 29 5.81 5.97 -14.10
N PHE A 30 4.56 6.35 -14.33
CA PHE A 30 4.17 7.10 -15.53
C PHE A 30 4.87 8.45 -15.61
N TRP A 31 5.01 9.15 -14.49
CA TRP A 31 5.75 10.40 -14.44
C TRP A 31 7.22 10.20 -14.80
N ALA A 32 7.85 9.11 -14.33
CA ALA A 32 9.21 8.75 -14.72
C ALA A 32 9.32 8.53 -16.24
N ILE A 33 8.44 7.72 -16.83
CA ILE A 33 8.43 7.44 -18.27
C ILE A 33 8.23 8.75 -19.06
N TRP A 34 7.33 9.61 -18.65
CA TRP A 34 7.10 10.90 -19.30
C TRP A 34 8.32 11.82 -19.25
N MET A 35 8.98 11.89 -18.12
CA MET A 35 10.15 12.75 -17.92
C MET A 35 11.35 12.26 -18.72
N TRP A 36 11.56 10.95 -18.76
CA TRP A 36 12.68 10.31 -19.45
C TRP A 36 12.34 9.85 -20.87
N ARG A 37 11.21 10.28 -21.45
CA ARG A 37 10.73 9.86 -22.78
C ARG A 37 11.74 10.05 -23.93
N LYS A 38 12.68 10.98 -23.78
CA LYS A 38 13.76 11.23 -24.77
C LYS A 38 14.94 10.27 -24.60
N ASN A 39 15.06 9.64 -23.44
CA ASN A 39 16.21 8.83 -23.04
C ASN A 39 15.77 7.47 -22.44
N LEU A 40 14.71 6.85 -23.01
CA LEU A 40 14.18 5.55 -22.55
C LEU A 40 15.17 4.40 -22.71
N THR A 41 16.21 4.56 -23.55
CA THR A 41 17.26 3.57 -23.79
C THR A 41 18.27 3.46 -22.66
N ILE A 42 18.22 4.37 -21.66
CA ILE A 42 19.12 4.31 -20.52
C ILE A 42 18.77 3.08 -19.67
N THR A 43 19.76 2.24 -19.39
CA THR A 43 19.63 0.90 -18.80
C THR A 43 18.74 0.86 -17.55
N HIS A 44 18.89 1.83 -16.65
CA HIS A 44 18.14 1.84 -15.39
C HIS A 44 16.63 2.17 -15.55
N ILE A 45 16.21 2.70 -16.71
CA ILE A 45 14.80 2.90 -17.05
C ILE A 45 14.34 1.83 -18.04
N ALA A 46 15.18 1.52 -19.03
CA ALA A 46 14.86 0.52 -20.04
C ALA A 46 14.61 -0.86 -19.45
N LEU A 47 15.43 -1.29 -18.48
CA LEU A 47 15.33 -2.62 -17.89
C LEU A 47 14.01 -2.86 -17.14
N PRO A 48 13.60 -2.04 -16.16
CA PRO A 48 12.32 -2.25 -15.50
C PRO A 48 11.12 -2.05 -16.43
N LEU A 49 11.24 -1.13 -17.41
CA LEU A 49 10.20 -0.91 -18.40
C LEU A 49 10.05 -2.12 -19.33
N SER A 50 11.17 -2.66 -19.86
CA SER A 50 11.14 -3.86 -20.71
C SER A 50 10.60 -5.08 -19.97
N PHE A 51 10.91 -5.22 -18.69
CA PHE A 51 10.37 -6.28 -17.85
C PHE A 51 8.85 -6.16 -17.70
N CYS A 52 8.33 -4.96 -17.42
CA CYS A 52 6.89 -4.71 -17.38
C CYS A 52 6.21 -5.03 -18.72
N CYS A 53 6.81 -4.57 -19.84
CA CYS A 53 6.27 -4.83 -21.17
C CYS A 53 6.29 -6.32 -21.54
N ALA A 54 7.41 -7.01 -21.31
CA ALA A 54 7.54 -8.44 -21.59
C ALA A 54 6.54 -9.26 -20.76
N TRP A 55 6.37 -8.93 -19.50
CA TRP A 55 5.42 -9.59 -18.62
C TRP A 55 3.97 -9.34 -19.04
N LEU A 56 3.64 -8.13 -19.46
CA LEU A 56 2.32 -7.75 -19.95
C LEU A 56 1.99 -8.47 -21.26
N ILE A 57 2.97 -8.58 -22.18
CA ILE A 57 2.85 -9.33 -23.43
C ILE A 57 2.69 -10.82 -23.12
N GLY A 58 3.51 -11.39 -22.25
CA GLY A 58 3.41 -12.79 -21.83
C GLY A 58 2.05 -13.13 -21.23
N PHE A 59 1.48 -12.23 -20.45
CA PHE A 59 0.13 -12.38 -19.89
C PHE A 59 -0.95 -12.37 -20.97
N ILE A 60 -0.88 -11.45 -21.96
CA ILE A 60 -1.84 -11.40 -23.06
C ILE A 60 -1.78 -12.67 -23.91
N LEU A 61 -0.60 -13.27 -24.05
CA LEU A 61 -0.39 -14.49 -24.83
C LEU A 61 -0.71 -15.77 -24.04
N SER A 62 -0.75 -15.73 -22.73
CA SER A 62 -1.01 -16.87 -21.86
C SER A 62 -2.44 -16.83 -21.31
N SER A 63 -3.24 -17.83 -21.66
CA SER A 63 -4.61 -17.96 -21.15
C SER A 63 -4.71 -18.48 -19.71
N ASP A 64 -3.60 -18.97 -19.15
CA ASP A 64 -3.62 -19.72 -17.88
C ASP A 64 -3.07 -18.96 -16.66
N VAL A 65 -2.56 -17.73 -16.87
CA VAL A 65 -2.00 -16.94 -15.77
C VAL A 65 -3.09 -16.09 -15.12
N ALA A 66 -3.32 -16.29 -13.83
CA ALA A 66 -4.27 -15.50 -13.08
C ALA A 66 -3.86 -14.00 -13.06
N ALA A 67 -4.82 -13.11 -13.25
CA ALA A 67 -4.63 -11.66 -13.26
C ALA A 67 -3.97 -11.14 -11.95
N GLU A 68 -4.20 -11.82 -10.83
CA GLU A 68 -3.59 -11.53 -9.53
C GLU A 68 -2.07 -11.77 -9.53
N THR A 69 -1.61 -12.82 -10.22
CA THR A 69 -0.18 -13.12 -10.37
C THR A 69 0.51 -12.04 -11.17
N LEU A 70 -0.13 -11.55 -12.24
CA LEU A 70 0.38 -10.45 -13.04
C LEU A 70 0.57 -9.18 -12.19
N LEU A 71 -0.45 -8.82 -11.40
CA LEU A 71 -0.38 -7.65 -10.52
C LEU A 71 0.78 -7.78 -9.53
N SER A 72 0.95 -8.95 -8.92
CA SER A 72 2.01 -9.18 -7.92
C SER A 72 3.42 -9.06 -8.52
N VAL A 73 3.66 -9.60 -9.69
CA VAL A 73 4.99 -9.58 -10.34
C VAL A 73 5.34 -8.19 -10.89
N THR A 74 4.34 -7.41 -11.33
CA THR A 74 4.57 -6.05 -11.83
C THR A 74 4.89 -5.02 -10.74
N ILE A 75 4.64 -5.32 -9.47
CA ILE A 75 4.94 -4.40 -8.35
C ILE A 75 6.42 -4.00 -8.34
N ALA A 76 7.33 -4.97 -8.36
CA ALA A 76 8.75 -4.70 -8.18
C ALA A 76 9.32 -3.76 -9.26
N PRO A 77 9.20 -4.04 -10.57
CA PRO A 77 9.72 -3.17 -11.61
C PRO A 77 8.99 -1.82 -11.65
N LEU A 78 7.71 -1.79 -11.32
CA LEU A 78 6.94 -0.54 -11.26
C LEU A 78 7.42 0.35 -10.09
N CYS A 79 7.74 -0.23 -8.93
CA CYS A 79 8.31 0.51 -7.80
C CYS A 79 9.70 1.08 -8.13
N VAL A 80 10.51 0.34 -8.89
CA VAL A 80 11.80 0.85 -9.39
C VAL A 80 11.60 2.07 -10.29
N LEU A 81 10.68 2.00 -11.26
CA LEU A 81 10.33 3.15 -12.11
C LEU A 81 9.77 4.31 -11.28
N ALA A 82 8.89 4.04 -10.34
CA ALA A 82 8.31 5.04 -9.46
C ALA A 82 9.37 5.78 -8.63
N SER A 83 10.43 5.10 -8.20
CA SER A 83 11.53 5.72 -7.46
C SER A 83 12.25 6.80 -8.28
N PHE A 84 12.47 6.57 -9.57
CA PHE A 84 13.03 7.57 -10.49
C PHE A 84 12.07 8.74 -10.72
N GLY A 85 10.77 8.48 -10.83
CA GLY A 85 9.74 9.50 -10.90
C GLY A 85 9.70 10.38 -9.65
N LEU A 86 9.80 9.76 -8.48
CA LEU A 86 9.80 10.46 -7.20
C LEU A 86 11.04 11.35 -7.02
N MET A 87 12.22 10.88 -7.47
CA MET A 87 13.43 11.71 -7.46
C MET A 87 13.28 12.99 -8.26
N ALA A 88 12.61 12.90 -9.39
CA ALA A 88 12.37 14.00 -10.32
C ALA A 88 11.24 14.95 -9.89
N CYS A 89 10.41 14.57 -8.90
CA CYS A 89 9.32 15.37 -8.40
C CYS A 89 9.79 16.63 -7.65
N ASN A 90 8.98 17.68 -7.70
CA ASN A 90 9.18 18.91 -6.96
C ASN A 90 9.11 18.68 -5.44
N ARG A 91 9.72 19.59 -4.68
CA ARG A 91 9.72 19.54 -3.21
C ARG A 91 8.29 19.54 -2.62
N SER A 92 7.37 20.26 -3.25
CA SER A 92 5.97 20.33 -2.83
C SER A 92 5.29 18.95 -2.95
N THR A 93 5.46 18.26 -4.07
CA THR A 93 4.88 16.91 -4.30
C THR A 93 5.43 15.91 -3.29
N LYS A 94 6.73 15.96 -2.99
CA LYS A 94 7.35 15.11 -1.96
C LYS A 94 6.76 15.36 -0.57
N SER A 95 6.53 16.63 -0.23
CA SER A 95 5.90 17.01 1.05
C SER A 95 4.44 16.53 1.13
N MET A 96 3.69 16.66 0.05
CA MET A 96 2.31 16.14 -0.02
C MET A 96 2.26 14.62 0.15
N LEU A 97 3.18 13.88 -0.47
CA LEU A 97 3.26 12.42 -0.32
C LEU A 97 3.55 12.01 1.13
N GLU A 98 4.46 12.73 1.79
CA GLU A 98 4.76 12.47 3.20
C GLU A 98 3.55 12.77 4.10
N LEU A 99 2.87 13.89 3.90
CA LEU A 99 1.68 14.25 4.67
C LEU A 99 0.55 13.25 4.45
N PHE A 100 0.35 12.82 3.20
CA PHE A 100 -0.63 11.81 2.84
C PHE A 100 -0.32 10.46 3.52
N SER A 101 0.95 10.03 3.52
CA SER A 101 1.37 8.80 4.21
C SER A 101 1.09 8.88 5.71
N VAL A 102 1.48 9.98 6.37
CA VAL A 102 1.19 10.19 7.78
C VAL A 102 -0.31 10.15 8.06
N ALA A 103 -1.11 10.86 7.27
CA ALA A 103 -2.56 10.94 7.48
C ALA A 103 -3.23 9.57 7.30
N ILE A 104 -2.92 8.86 6.20
CA ILE A 104 -3.54 7.55 5.89
C ILE A 104 -3.19 6.50 6.95
N PHE A 105 -1.91 6.36 7.29
CA PHE A 105 -1.50 5.33 8.25
C PHE A 105 -1.95 5.66 9.68
N THR A 106 -2.00 6.93 10.06
CA THR A 106 -2.57 7.33 11.35
C THR A 106 -4.07 7.04 11.41
N LEU A 107 -4.80 7.35 10.33
CA LEU A 107 -6.22 7.05 10.24
C LEU A 107 -6.49 5.54 10.28
N ALA A 108 -5.73 4.76 9.51
CA ALA A 108 -5.84 3.31 9.47
C ALA A 108 -5.52 2.68 10.85
N LEU A 109 -4.46 3.14 11.50
CA LEU A 109 -4.08 2.65 12.83
C LEU A 109 -5.14 3.01 13.88
N THR A 110 -5.71 4.24 13.82
CA THR A 110 -6.85 4.63 14.64
C THR A 110 -8.06 3.74 14.38
N GLY A 111 -8.32 3.36 13.14
CA GLY A 111 -9.37 2.41 12.75
C GLY A 111 -9.17 1.02 13.36
N VAL A 112 -7.95 0.49 13.32
CA VAL A 112 -7.59 -0.81 13.93
C VAL A 112 -7.85 -0.78 15.44
N TRP A 113 -7.42 0.28 16.13
CA TRP A 113 -7.67 0.44 17.56
C TRP A 113 -9.15 0.66 17.91
N ALA A 114 -9.86 1.45 17.11
CA ALA A 114 -11.30 1.65 17.30
C ALA A 114 -12.07 0.33 17.13
N TYR A 115 -11.66 -0.48 16.12
CA TYR A 115 -12.24 -1.80 15.89
C TYR A 115 -11.97 -2.75 17.06
N PHE A 116 -10.74 -2.78 17.58
CA PHE A 116 -10.36 -3.58 18.73
C PHE A 116 -11.14 -3.19 20.02
N ILE A 117 -11.27 -1.88 20.28
CA ILE A 117 -12.04 -1.36 21.41
C ILE A 117 -13.53 -1.71 21.27
N ALA A 118 -14.10 -1.58 20.07
CA ALA A 118 -15.49 -1.94 19.82
C ALA A 118 -15.75 -3.44 20.02
N TRP A 119 -14.76 -4.27 19.65
CA TRP A 119 -14.86 -5.72 19.82
C TRP A 119 -14.74 -6.14 21.30
N THR A 120 -13.79 -5.57 22.04
CA THR A 120 -13.53 -5.96 23.44
C THR A 120 -14.45 -5.30 24.45
N LEU A 121 -14.81 -4.01 24.28
CA LEU A 121 -15.63 -3.24 25.23
C LEU A 121 -17.10 -3.13 24.80
N GLY A 122 -17.46 -3.58 23.58
CA GLY A 122 -18.82 -3.45 23.08
C GLY A 122 -19.27 -2.01 22.78
N PHE A 123 -18.35 -1.05 22.76
CA PHE A 123 -18.64 0.37 22.53
C PHE A 123 -17.88 0.89 21.29
N PRO A 124 -18.55 1.59 20.35
CA PRO A 124 -19.98 1.93 20.27
C PRO A 124 -20.86 0.74 19.80
N PRO A 125 -22.10 0.63 20.28
CA PRO A 125 -22.93 -0.56 20.09
C PRO A 125 -23.20 -0.90 18.61
N LYS A 126 -23.35 0.11 17.75
CA LYS A 126 -23.56 -0.09 16.31
C LYS A 126 -22.39 -0.80 15.63
N MET A 127 -21.18 -0.46 16.03
CA MET A 127 -19.96 -1.05 15.48
C MET A 127 -19.76 -2.48 15.99
N HIS A 128 -20.02 -2.71 17.26
CA HIS A 128 -20.00 -4.05 17.87
C HIS A 128 -20.95 -5.03 17.17
N TRP A 129 -22.20 -4.64 16.93
CA TRP A 129 -23.18 -5.45 16.19
C TRP A 129 -22.74 -5.74 14.75
N SER A 130 -22.10 -4.79 14.08
CA SER A 130 -21.56 -5.00 12.74
C SER A 130 -20.43 -6.02 12.73
N ILE A 131 -19.58 -5.99 13.76
CA ILE A 131 -18.45 -6.92 13.92
C ILE A 131 -18.98 -8.34 14.17
N LEU A 132 -19.90 -8.52 15.13
CA LEU A 132 -20.50 -9.82 15.44
C LEU A 132 -21.16 -10.44 14.21
N ARG A 133 -21.79 -9.62 13.36
CA ARG A 133 -22.43 -10.08 12.13
C ARG A 133 -21.44 -10.55 11.07
N LEU A 134 -20.21 -9.98 11.06
CA LEU A 134 -19.18 -10.32 10.07
C LEU A 134 -18.32 -11.51 10.50
N THR A 135 -18.03 -11.63 11.81
CA THR A 135 -17.17 -12.70 12.34
C THR A 135 -17.91 -14.01 12.60
N ALA A 136 -19.25 -13.99 12.70
CA ALA A 136 -20.10 -15.17 12.97
C ALA A 136 -19.62 -16.04 14.16
N ASP A 137 -18.66 -15.59 14.93
CA ASP A 137 -18.00 -16.32 15.99
C ASP A 137 -18.06 -15.51 17.29
N GLU A 138 -18.67 -16.10 18.31
CA GLU A 138 -18.75 -15.50 19.66
C GLU A 138 -17.47 -15.68 20.47
N SER A 139 -16.48 -16.41 19.93
CA SER A 139 -15.22 -16.60 20.61
C SER A 139 -14.39 -15.32 20.54
N VAL A 140 -14.52 -14.49 21.57
CA VAL A 140 -13.58 -13.41 21.82
C VAL A 140 -12.21 -14.05 22.00
N SER A 141 -11.38 -14.01 20.97
CA SER A 141 -9.97 -14.36 21.11
C SER A 141 -9.40 -13.43 22.18
N HIS A 142 -9.03 -13.98 23.32
CA HIS A 142 -8.41 -13.21 24.37
C HIS A 142 -7.02 -12.81 23.92
N ALA A 143 -6.91 -11.64 23.29
CA ALA A 143 -5.62 -11.09 22.92
C ALA A 143 -4.72 -11.11 24.17
N HIS A 144 -3.58 -11.78 24.07
CA HIS A 144 -2.64 -11.86 25.17
C HIS A 144 -2.20 -10.45 25.58
N TRP A 145 -2.12 -10.17 26.87
CA TRP A 145 -1.66 -8.87 27.39
C TRP A 145 -0.34 -8.41 26.77
N THR A 146 0.54 -9.35 26.46
CA THR A 146 1.82 -9.08 25.77
C THR A 146 1.62 -8.54 24.37
N ALA A 147 0.63 -9.03 23.62
CA ALA A 147 0.30 -8.56 22.29
C ALA A 147 -0.32 -7.14 22.32
N ILE A 148 -1.20 -6.87 23.28
CA ILE A 148 -1.76 -5.52 23.48
C ILE A 148 -0.66 -4.52 23.83
N LEU A 149 0.26 -4.89 24.73
CA LEU A 149 1.41 -4.04 25.08
C LEU A 149 2.30 -3.77 23.88
N LEU A 150 2.59 -4.79 23.05
CA LEU A 150 3.38 -4.64 21.85
C LEU A 150 2.69 -3.69 20.85
N ALA A 151 1.40 -3.86 20.61
CA ALA A 151 0.62 -2.98 19.73
C ALA A 151 0.62 -1.53 20.24
N LEU A 152 0.55 -1.31 21.57
CA LEU A 152 0.63 0.01 22.18
C LEU A 152 2.01 0.65 22.02
N VAL A 153 3.08 -0.12 22.20
CA VAL A 153 4.45 0.34 21.94
C VAL A 153 4.62 0.76 20.48
N LEU A 154 4.08 -0.02 19.53
CA LEU A 154 4.10 0.30 18.12
C LEU A 154 3.31 1.57 17.80
N LEU A 155 2.17 1.78 18.44
CA LEU A 155 1.38 3.01 18.31
C LEU A 155 2.19 4.24 18.79
N VAL A 156 2.81 4.15 19.97
CA VAL A 156 3.65 5.23 20.50
C VAL A 156 4.86 5.49 19.59
N PHE A 157 5.48 4.43 19.11
CA PHE A 157 6.59 4.54 18.16
C PHE A 157 6.17 5.25 16.87
N TRP A 158 5.00 4.90 16.30
CA TRP A 158 4.45 5.58 15.12
C TRP A 158 4.19 7.06 15.38
N LEU A 159 3.53 7.39 16.48
CA LEU A 159 3.28 8.79 16.88
C LEU A 159 4.59 9.57 17.06
N TYR A 160 5.59 8.95 17.68
CA TYR A 160 6.93 9.53 17.81
C TYR A 160 7.56 9.82 16.43
N LEU A 161 7.48 8.89 15.48
CA LEU A 161 7.98 9.09 14.11
C LEU A 161 7.24 10.26 13.43
N CYS A 162 5.93 10.34 13.56
CA CYS A 162 5.12 11.41 12.99
C CYS A 162 5.50 12.77 13.58
N VAL A 163 5.56 12.89 14.90
CA VAL A 163 5.94 14.15 15.58
C VAL A 163 7.37 14.55 15.22
N ARG A 164 8.31 13.62 15.31
CA ARG A 164 9.71 13.87 14.94
C ARG A 164 9.82 14.35 13.49
N ARG A 165 8.98 13.81 12.59
CA ARG A 165 8.98 14.20 11.18
C ARG A 165 8.40 15.60 10.98
N LEU A 166 7.26 15.90 11.61
CA LEU A 166 6.63 17.22 11.52
C LEU A 166 7.53 18.34 12.06
N MET A 167 8.33 18.04 13.09
CA MET A 167 9.24 19.02 13.71
C MET A 167 10.56 19.21 12.93
N ARG A 168 10.99 18.25 12.11
CA ARG A 168 12.26 18.32 11.37
C ARG A 168 12.06 18.81 9.95
N ARG A 169 12.65 19.93 9.61
CA ARG A 169 12.85 20.40 8.24
C ARG A 169 14.31 20.13 7.84
N PRO A 170 14.69 19.17 7.01
CA PRO A 170 14.54 19.21 5.56
C PRO A 170 13.87 17.95 5.00
N ILE A 171 13.08 18.10 3.93
CA ILE A 171 12.44 17.02 3.19
C ILE A 171 13.50 16.34 2.31
N ARG A 172 13.86 15.10 2.64
CA ARG A 172 14.66 14.23 1.78
C ARG A 172 13.74 13.34 0.97
N PHE A 173 14.12 12.98 -0.26
CA PHE A 173 13.27 12.17 -1.15
C PHE A 173 12.96 10.76 -0.60
N TRP A 174 13.83 10.21 0.25
CA TRP A 174 13.64 8.91 0.91
C TRP A 174 12.63 8.92 2.06
N THR A 175 12.26 10.09 2.59
CA THR A 175 11.46 10.17 3.82
C THR A 175 10.02 9.73 3.62
N GLY A 176 9.40 10.04 2.47
CA GLY A 176 8.05 9.60 2.13
C GLY A 176 7.93 8.07 2.03
N PRO A 177 8.72 7.41 1.15
CA PRO A 177 8.74 5.95 1.05
C PRO A 177 9.08 5.25 2.37
N TRP A 178 10.00 5.79 3.15
CA TRP A 178 10.38 5.22 4.44
C TRP A 178 9.25 5.31 5.48
N LEU A 179 8.55 6.43 5.54
CA LEU A 179 7.35 6.59 6.37
C LEU A 179 6.23 5.65 5.94
N SER A 180 6.01 5.48 4.64
CA SER A 180 5.00 4.56 4.14
C SER A 180 5.33 3.11 4.51
N ALA A 181 6.58 2.68 4.33
CA ALA A 181 7.02 1.34 4.71
C ALA A 181 6.87 1.10 6.21
N SER A 182 7.33 2.05 7.05
CA SER A 182 7.18 1.94 8.51
C SER A 182 5.72 1.95 8.93
N GLY A 183 4.87 2.76 8.29
CA GLY A 183 3.43 2.81 8.55
C GLY A 183 2.73 1.49 8.25
N ILE A 184 3.01 0.88 7.09
CA ILE A 184 2.49 -0.44 6.71
C ILE A 184 2.93 -1.49 7.73
N THR A 185 4.21 -1.52 8.10
CA THR A 185 4.76 -2.50 9.04
C THR A 185 4.09 -2.38 10.42
N VAL A 186 3.98 -1.17 10.95
CA VAL A 186 3.33 -0.90 12.24
C VAL A 186 1.86 -1.30 12.20
N LEU A 187 1.15 -0.94 11.12
CA LEU A 187 -0.26 -1.29 10.93
C LEU A 187 -0.46 -2.80 10.90
N TRP A 188 0.35 -3.50 10.10
CA TRP A 188 0.26 -4.95 9.95
C TRP A 188 0.53 -5.68 11.25
N ILE A 189 1.64 -5.36 11.92
CA ILE A 189 2.01 -6.00 13.19
C ILE A 189 0.95 -5.70 14.26
N SER A 190 0.46 -4.45 14.33
CA SER A 190 -0.60 -4.10 15.29
C SER A 190 -1.90 -4.88 15.02
N ALA A 191 -2.28 -5.05 13.76
CA ALA A 191 -3.46 -5.85 13.39
C ALA A 191 -3.28 -7.32 13.79
N VAL A 192 -2.13 -7.92 13.48
CA VAL A 192 -1.83 -9.32 13.87
C VAL A 192 -1.79 -9.49 15.39
N CYS A 193 -1.22 -8.53 16.13
CA CYS A 193 -1.16 -8.60 17.58
C CYS A 193 -2.54 -8.48 18.26
N LEU A 194 -3.47 -7.73 17.67
CA LEU A 194 -4.78 -7.47 18.25
C LEU A 194 -5.85 -8.50 17.85
N PHE A 195 -5.71 -9.11 16.66
CA PHE A 195 -6.73 -10.00 16.08
C PHE A 195 -6.21 -11.41 15.73
N GLY A 196 -4.90 -11.66 15.78
CA GLY A 196 -4.28 -13.00 15.60
C GLY A 196 -4.13 -13.69 16.92
#